data_af66841fc0a6bc03fd78b386b99c8762
#
_entry.id   af66841fc0a6bc03fd78b386b99c8762
#
_cell.length_a   1.000
_cell.length_b   1.000
_cell.length_c   1.000
_cell.angle_alpha   90.00
_cell.angle_beta   90.00
_cell.angle_gamma   90.00
#
_symmetry.space_group_name_H-M   'P 1'
#
loop_
_entity.id
_entity.type
_entity.pdbx_description
1 polymer ?
#
loop_
_entity_poly.entity_id
_entity_poly.type
_entity_poly.pdbx_seq_one_letter_code
_entity_poly.pdbx_strand_id
1 'polypeptide(L)'
;SGDLTQQALARQAAALGQGADVFSLRSAVPSVWKSGMATVGAGRVLALRVSFPDHSFADDDTLEALDALINGGGAHAFPYESLHAYYERASYGALDISGTAVDYQAKHERSYYQHDINSLFVEALDALDEALDLSQFDGNGDGYIDCVYLHFAGPDAGWGSTWWSQEWTVPQQAPPEVYERSWDGKRLWNACLLADNSAADMATSTLIHETGHVLGLPDLYSYRRSTLDVSGRSGCLTFDLMDNNAGDTNAFFKWMLGWVDESKVVRVVANADGIDVQRGGVTQHYDEHSVDQVLSAFTGSDLAECGGFIAVSDSDDLLDPAKGLFSSFYLLQYDRYAGNQSLVYKRGGQDFELPSGFRLFRVQAALSAAGDDYLYQNTSGAPGNQLIELVDPDMDATHSEGIGYAPAAITGVGRL
;
A
#
# COMPACT_ATOMS: atom_id res chain seq x y z
N SER A 1 22.25 -13.25 5.58
CA SER A 1 20.85 -12.84 5.83
C SER A 1 20.73 -11.75 6.90
N GLY A 2 21.50 -11.74 7.98
CA GLY A 2 21.54 -10.62 8.93
C GLY A 2 22.08 -9.30 8.37
N ASP A 3 22.70 -9.33 7.21
CA ASP A 3 23.34 -8.20 6.57
C ASP A 3 22.32 -7.22 5.94
N LEU A 4 21.23 -7.71 5.36
CA LEU A 4 20.22 -6.85 4.68
C LEU A 4 19.41 -6.02 5.67
N THR A 5 19.03 -6.60 6.81
CA THR A 5 18.35 -5.86 7.90
C THR A 5 19.27 -4.79 8.47
N GLN A 6 20.53 -5.13 8.74
CA GLN A 6 21.51 -4.17 9.23
C GLN A 6 21.80 -3.06 8.20
N GLN A 7 21.82 -3.38 6.92
CA GLN A 7 21.99 -2.39 5.86
C GLN A 7 20.79 -1.46 5.73
N ALA A 8 19.54 -1.99 5.82
CA ALA A 8 18.33 -1.18 5.80
C ALA A 8 18.28 -0.23 7.02
N LEU A 9 18.53 -0.76 8.21
CA LEU A 9 18.59 0.02 9.44
C LEU A 9 19.73 1.07 9.42
N ALA A 10 20.90 0.72 8.88
CA ALA A 10 22.02 1.64 8.75
C ALA A 10 21.75 2.78 7.76
N ARG A 11 21.04 2.50 6.66
CA ARG A 11 20.62 3.52 5.71
C ARG A 11 19.62 4.48 6.34
N GLN A 12 18.63 3.96 7.07
CA GLN A 12 17.66 4.76 7.79
C GLN A 12 18.34 5.66 8.83
N ALA A 13 19.25 5.11 9.64
CA ALA A 13 20.01 5.87 10.63
C ALA A 13 20.91 6.96 9.99
N ALA A 14 21.55 6.65 8.86
CA ALA A 14 22.41 7.59 8.15
C ALA A 14 21.65 8.81 7.64
N ALA A 15 20.41 8.64 7.17
CA ALA A 15 19.63 9.77 6.69
C ALA A 15 19.05 10.63 7.80
N LEU A 16 18.57 10.00 8.85
CA LEU A 16 18.10 10.73 10.02
C LEU A 16 19.23 11.58 10.63
N GLY A 17 20.49 11.07 10.57
CA GLY A 17 21.67 11.78 11.07
C GLY A 17 22.21 12.89 10.15
N GLN A 18 21.88 12.89 8.87
CA GLN A 18 22.45 13.84 7.91
C GLN A 18 21.48 14.97 7.48
N GLY A 19 20.25 15.01 8.02
CA GLY A 19 19.21 15.91 7.52
C GLY A 19 18.91 15.68 6.03
N ALA A 20 19.40 14.56 5.49
CA ALA A 20 19.07 14.13 4.15
C ALA A 20 17.61 13.74 4.12
N ASP A 21 17.03 13.92 2.98
CA ASP A 21 15.67 13.59 2.65
C ASP A 21 15.25 12.26 3.31
N VAL A 22 14.56 12.38 4.43
CA VAL A 22 14.06 11.24 5.21
C VAL A 22 13.15 10.37 4.33
N PHE A 23 12.58 10.95 3.28
CA PHE A 23 11.76 10.26 2.31
C PHE A 23 12.55 9.26 1.47
N SER A 24 13.76 9.60 1.03
CA SER A 24 14.56 8.70 0.18
C SER A 24 15.03 7.44 0.89
N LEU A 25 14.89 7.39 2.22
CA LEU A 25 15.35 6.26 3.01
C LEU A 25 14.26 5.37 3.53
N ARG A 26 13.06 5.88 3.63
CA ARG A 26 11.92 5.07 3.98
C ARG A 26 11.50 4.19 2.82
N SER A 27 11.81 4.59 1.59
CA SER A 27 11.79 3.69 0.45
C SER A 27 12.86 2.60 0.49
N ALA A 28 13.78 2.65 1.44
CA ALA A 28 14.78 1.61 1.65
C ALA A 28 14.35 0.57 2.69
N VAL A 29 13.12 0.19 2.70
CA VAL A 29 12.64 -1.09 3.18
C VAL A 29 13.47 -2.20 2.57
N PRO A 30 13.46 -3.41 3.13
CA PRO A 30 14.27 -4.53 2.66
C PRO A 30 14.36 -4.59 1.13
N SER A 31 15.53 -4.88 0.62
CA SER A 31 15.81 -4.80 -0.83
C SER A 31 14.87 -5.62 -1.71
N VAL A 32 14.20 -6.61 -1.13
CA VAL A 32 13.14 -7.40 -1.78
C VAL A 32 11.83 -6.62 -1.97
N TRP A 33 11.66 -5.52 -1.26
CA TRP A 33 10.53 -4.60 -1.39
C TRP A 33 10.89 -3.36 -2.22
N LYS A 34 12.12 -3.30 -2.75
CA LYS A 34 12.44 -2.30 -3.75
C LYS A 34 11.59 -2.60 -4.95
N SER A 35 10.58 -1.79 -5.12
CA SER A 35 9.94 -1.64 -6.40
C SER A 35 10.86 -0.90 -7.36
N GLY A 36 10.74 -1.13 -8.65
CA GLY A 36 11.31 -0.22 -9.64
C GLY A 36 10.75 1.20 -9.47
N MET A 37 9.53 1.36 -8.95
CA MET A 37 8.90 2.66 -8.71
C MET A 37 9.35 3.26 -7.37
N ALA A 38 9.71 4.55 -7.38
CA ALA A 38 9.97 5.30 -6.17
C ALA A 38 8.67 5.52 -5.37
N THR A 39 8.77 5.50 -4.04
CA THR A 39 7.62 5.82 -3.17
C THR A 39 7.40 7.33 -3.02
N VAL A 40 8.39 8.15 -3.40
CA VAL A 40 8.38 9.61 -3.36
C VAL A 40 8.98 10.14 -4.66
N GLY A 41 8.41 11.20 -5.20
CA GLY A 41 8.82 11.80 -6.46
C GLY A 41 7.98 11.31 -7.62
N ALA A 42 8.62 11.02 -8.75
CA ALA A 42 7.92 10.65 -9.97
C ALA A 42 7.82 9.13 -10.12
N GLY A 43 6.61 8.61 -10.29
CA GLY A 43 6.33 7.28 -10.81
C GLY A 43 5.92 7.39 -12.29
N ARG A 44 6.52 6.59 -13.17
CA ARG A 44 6.25 6.64 -14.61
C ARG A 44 5.86 5.24 -15.11
N VAL A 45 4.63 5.08 -15.53
CA VAL A 45 4.06 3.76 -15.81
C VAL A 45 3.64 3.60 -17.27
N LEU A 46 3.75 2.39 -17.78
CA LEU A 46 3.23 2.01 -19.08
C LEU A 46 1.96 1.19 -18.89
N ALA A 47 0.85 1.62 -19.48
CA ALA A 47 -0.42 0.90 -19.45
C ALA A 47 -0.74 0.32 -20.83
N LEU A 48 -0.73 -1.00 -20.94
CA LEU A 48 -1.03 -1.73 -22.16
C LEU A 48 -2.48 -2.18 -22.17
N ARG A 49 -3.24 -1.77 -23.17
CA ARG A 49 -4.58 -2.30 -23.45
C ARG A 49 -4.44 -3.44 -24.45
N VAL A 50 -4.53 -4.67 -23.94
CA VAL A 50 -4.16 -5.89 -24.69
C VAL A 50 -5.39 -6.66 -25.13
N SER A 51 -5.61 -6.71 -26.45
CA SER A 51 -6.59 -7.60 -27.08
C SER A 51 -5.93 -8.89 -27.60
N PHE A 52 -6.75 -9.92 -27.81
CA PHE A 52 -6.32 -11.22 -28.33
C PHE A 52 -7.09 -11.56 -29.61
N PRO A 53 -6.61 -12.50 -30.44
CA PRO A 53 -7.39 -12.96 -31.61
C PRO A 53 -8.78 -13.48 -31.28
N ASP A 54 -8.97 -14.00 -30.06
CA ASP A 54 -10.20 -14.58 -29.54
C ASP A 54 -10.94 -13.70 -28.52
N HIS A 55 -10.35 -12.60 -28.05
CA HIS A 55 -10.94 -11.68 -27.11
C HIS A 55 -10.67 -10.22 -27.49
N SER A 56 -11.73 -9.43 -27.59
CA SER A 56 -11.68 -7.99 -27.83
C SER A 56 -12.34 -7.24 -26.68
N PHE A 57 -12.01 -5.99 -26.51
CA PHE A 57 -12.66 -5.10 -25.56
C PHE A 57 -14.07 -4.71 -26.00
N ALA A 58 -14.91 -4.32 -25.06
CA ALA A 58 -16.18 -3.69 -25.35
C ALA A 58 -15.99 -2.30 -25.99
N ASP A 59 -17.03 -1.79 -26.68
CA ASP A 59 -16.95 -0.52 -27.41
C ASP A 59 -16.68 0.71 -26.50
N ASP A 60 -17.05 0.62 -25.24
CA ASP A 60 -16.86 1.67 -24.23
C ASP A 60 -15.54 1.56 -23.47
N ASP A 61 -14.85 0.43 -23.56
CA ASP A 61 -13.48 0.27 -23.03
C ASP A 61 -12.50 0.73 -24.10
N THR A 62 -12.15 2.01 -24.04
CA THR A 62 -11.28 2.67 -25.02
C THR A 62 -9.89 2.96 -24.47
N LEU A 63 -8.94 3.26 -25.35
CA LEU A 63 -7.59 3.68 -24.94
C LEU A 63 -7.64 4.96 -24.10
N GLU A 64 -8.52 5.89 -24.44
CA GLU A 64 -8.74 7.13 -23.69
C GLU A 64 -9.31 6.85 -22.30
N ALA A 65 -10.14 5.81 -22.15
CA ALA A 65 -10.65 5.38 -20.85
C ALA A 65 -9.51 4.84 -19.97
N LEU A 66 -8.60 4.01 -20.53
CA LEU A 66 -7.43 3.52 -19.81
C LEU A 66 -6.46 4.67 -19.45
N ASP A 67 -6.22 5.60 -20.36
CA ASP A 67 -5.41 6.79 -20.07
C ASP A 67 -6.02 7.62 -18.93
N ALA A 68 -7.33 7.79 -18.93
CA ALA A 68 -8.05 8.50 -17.88
C ALA A 68 -7.99 7.77 -16.52
N LEU A 69 -7.98 6.44 -16.49
CA LEU A 69 -7.76 5.66 -15.27
C LEU A 69 -6.38 5.94 -14.65
N ILE A 70 -5.36 6.13 -15.48
CA ILE A 70 -4.01 6.41 -15.00
C ILE A 70 -3.88 7.89 -14.62
N ASN A 71 -4.15 8.80 -15.57
CA ASN A 71 -3.76 10.22 -15.49
C ASN A 71 -4.88 11.16 -15.01
N GLY A 72 -6.12 10.70 -15.02
CA GLY A 72 -7.29 11.53 -14.69
C GLY A 72 -7.95 12.17 -15.91
N GLY A 73 -9.08 12.83 -15.66
CA GLY A 73 -9.90 13.42 -16.72
C GLY A 73 -11.06 12.55 -17.19
N GLY A 74 -11.19 11.33 -16.65
CA GLY A 74 -12.32 10.42 -16.90
C GLY A 74 -13.53 10.70 -16.00
N ALA A 75 -14.59 9.92 -16.18
CA ALA A 75 -15.85 10.02 -15.45
C ALA A 75 -15.91 9.12 -14.21
N HIS A 76 -14.77 8.67 -13.72
CA HIS A 76 -14.73 7.78 -12.56
C HIS A 76 -15.06 8.51 -11.27
N ALA A 77 -15.74 7.80 -10.37
CA ALA A 77 -16.24 8.37 -9.14
C ALA A 77 -15.10 8.61 -8.12
N PHE A 78 -15.15 9.78 -7.49
CA PHE A 78 -14.31 10.06 -6.32
C PHE A 78 -14.58 9.04 -5.19
N PRO A 79 -13.54 8.54 -4.47
CA PRO A 79 -12.13 8.94 -4.51
C PRO A 79 -11.24 8.12 -5.46
N TYR A 80 -11.82 7.35 -6.36
CA TYR A 80 -11.11 6.47 -7.30
C TYR A 80 -11.14 6.99 -8.74
N GLU A 81 -11.12 8.31 -8.90
CA GLU A 81 -11.22 8.95 -10.19
C GLU A 81 -10.02 8.68 -11.11
N SER A 82 -8.84 8.44 -10.55
CA SER A 82 -7.67 7.96 -11.27
C SER A 82 -6.57 7.52 -10.30
N LEU A 83 -5.59 6.76 -10.83
CA LEU A 83 -4.38 6.38 -10.12
C LEU A 83 -3.60 7.61 -9.64
N HIS A 84 -3.36 8.58 -10.54
CA HIS A 84 -2.68 9.83 -10.23
C HIS A 84 -3.33 10.57 -9.07
N ALA A 85 -4.62 10.89 -9.18
CA ALA A 85 -5.31 11.70 -8.18
C ALA A 85 -5.42 11.01 -6.82
N TYR A 86 -5.59 9.68 -6.82
CA TYR A 86 -5.63 8.92 -5.58
C TYR A 86 -4.30 8.97 -4.84
N TYR A 87 -3.18 8.68 -5.53
CA TYR A 87 -1.86 8.64 -4.89
C TYR A 87 -1.30 10.02 -4.60
N GLU A 88 -1.64 11.06 -5.38
CA GLU A 88 -1.34 12.43 -5.02
C GLU A 88 -1.95 12.80 -3.65
N ARG A 89 -3.23 12.44 -3.43
CA ARG A 89 -3.89 12.66 -2.13
C ARG A 89 -3.33 11.76 -1.03
N ALA A 90 -3.17 10.46 -1.28
CA ALA A 90 -2.69 9.50 -0.28
C ALA A 90 -1.31 9.86 0.24
N SER A 91 -0.45 10.37 -0.64
CA SER A 91 0.94 10.76 -0.34
C SER A 91 1.10 12.22 0.11
N TYR A 92 0.00 12.98 0.21
CA TYR A 92 0.05 14.44 0.49
C TYR A 92 0.89 15.21 -0.55
N GLY A 93 0.86 14.77 -1.81
CA GLY A 93 1.63 15.34 -2.90
C GLY A 93 3.09 14.88 -2.97
N ALA A 94 3.50 13.90 -2.16
CA ALA A 94 4.88 13.39 -2.18
C ALA A 94 5.16 12.46 -3.37
N LEU A 95 4.14 11.80 -3.93
CA LEU A 95 4.24 10.88 -5.07
C LEU A 95 3.39 11.38 -6.23
N ASP A 96 4.02 11.53 -7.40
CA ASP A 96 3.39 11.92 -8.68
C ASP A 96 3.47 10.75 -9.66
N ILE A 97 2.38 9.98 -9.78
CA ILE A 97 2.29 8.90 -10.76
C ILE A 97 1.65 9.43 -12.03
N SER A 98 2.30 9.18 -13.16
CA SER A 98 1.72 9.40 -14.49
C SER A 98 2.16 8.33 -15.47
N GLY A 99 1.46 8.17 -16.57
CA GLY A 99 1.75 7.10 -17.51
C GLY A 99 1.28 7.37 -18.92
N THR A 100 1.57 6.40 -19.78
CA THR A 100 1.13 6.38 -21.17
C THR A 100 0.32 5.11 -21.42
N ALA A 101 -0.87 5.26 -21.97
CA ALA A 101 -1.70 4.14 -22.40
C ALA A 101 -1.41 3.80 -23.87
N VAL A 102 -1.28 2.52 -24.20
CA VAL A 102 -0.98 2.03 -25.56
C VAL A 102 -1.81 0.78 -25.86
N ASP A 103 -2.38 0.72 -27.07
CA ASP A 103 -3.02 -0.50 -27.56
C ASP A 103 -1.98 -1.53 -28.02
N TYR A 104 -2.21 -2.78 -27.68
CA TYR A 104 -1.44 -3.90 -28.19
C TYR A 104 -2.36 -5.06 -28.56
N GLN A 105 -2.14 -5.64 -29.75
CA GLN A 105 -2.78 -6.88 -30.17
C GLN A 105 -1.84 -8.04 -29.98
N ALA A 106 -2.16 -8.96 -29.08
CA ALA A 106 -1.38 -10.16 -28.85
C ALA A 106 -1.36 -11.07 -30.09
N LYS A 107 -0.23 -11.74 -30.33
CA LYS A 107 -0.03 -12.61 -31.50
C LYS A 107 -0.83 -13.90 -31.44
N HIS A 108 -1.12 -14.37 -30.23
CA HIS A 108 -1.79 -15.64 -29.99
C HIS A 108 -3.09 -15.45 -29.21
N GLU A 109 -3.95 -16.48 -29.26
CA GLU A 109 -5.15 -16.54 -28.42
C GLU A 109 -4.78 -16.45 -26.93
N ARG A 110 -5.68 -15.93 -26.12
CA ARG A 110 -5.48 -15.70 -24.69
C ARG A 110 -5.01 -16.96 -23.93
N SER A 111 -5.54 -18.11 -24.31
CA SER A 111 -5.17 -19.42 -23.71
C SER A 111 -3.70 -19.78 -23.87
N TYR A 112 -3.02 -19.26 -24.89
CA TYR A 112 -1.59 -19.51 -25.14
C TYR A 112 -0.73 -18.99 -23.99
N TYR A 113 -1.08 -17.85 -23.42
CA TYR A 113 -0.32 -17.18 -22.35
C TYR A 113 -0.71 -17.65 -20.94
N GLN A 114 -1.68 -18.53 -20.80
CA GLN A 114 -2.23 -18.95 -19.50
C GLN A 114 -1.19 -19.57 -18.55
N HIS A 115 -0.13 -20.21 -19.08
CA HIS A 115 0.89 -20.87 -18.29
C HIS A 115 2.22 -20.12 -18.26
N ASP A 116 2.33 -19.04 -19.04
CA ASP A 116 3.49 -18.17 -19.09
C ASP A 116 3.08 -16.76 -19.49
N ILE A 117 2.53 -16.04 -18.53
CA ILE A 117 2.11 -14.65 -18.72
C ILE A 117 3.29 -13.71 -19.00
N ASN A 118 4.50 -14.06 -18.52
CA ASN A 118 5.70 -13.27 -18.78
C ASN A 118 6.00 -13.17 -20.27
N SER A 119 5.69 -14.21 -21.04
CA SER A 119 5.88 -14.20 -22.50
C SER A 119 5.03 -13.13 -23.19
N LEU A 120 3.85 -12.80 -22.66
CA LEU A 120 3.01 -11.72 -23.18
C LEU A 120 3.61 -10.34 -22.90
N PHE A 121 4.16 -10.11 -21.70
CA PHE A 121 4.85 -8.85 -21.39
C PHE A 121 6.08 -8.66 -22.28
N VAL A 122 6.90 -9.69 -22.43
CA VAL A 122 8.06 -9.65 -23.33
C VAL A 122 7.64 -9.39 -24.77
N GLU A 123 6.62 -10.09 -25.26
CA GLU A 123 6.11 -9.92 -26.63
C GLU A 123 5.63 -8.50 -26.88
N ALA A 124 4.88 -7.93 -25.94
CA ALA A 124 4.36 -6.57 -26.05
C ALA A 124 5.46 -5.52 -25.99
N LEU A 125 6.38 -5.63 -25.03
CA LEU A 125 7.51 -4.70 -24.90
C LEU A 125 8.45 -4.76 -26.11
N ASP A 126 8.73 -5.96 -26.65
CA ASP A 126 9.52 -6.11 -27.89
C ASP A 126 8.86 -5.45 -29.09
N ALA A 127 7.54 -5.50 -29.17
CA ALA A 127 6.81 -4.87 -30.27
C ALA A 127 6.77 -3.35 -30.15
N LEU A 128 6.88 -2.80 -28.95
CA LEU A 128 6.82 -1.36 -28.68
C LEU A 128 8.22 -0.70 -28.68
N ASP A 129 9.29 -1.44 -28.48
CA ASP A 129 10.67 -0.95 -28.32
C ASP A 129 11.15 -0.08 -29.49
N GLU A 130 10.66 -0.35 -30.73
CA GLU A 130 11.00 0.47 -31.89
C GLU A 130 10.12 1.74 -32.04
N ALA A 131 8.96 1.76 -31.40
CA ALA A 131 7.95 2.81 -31.58
C ALA A 131 7.85 3.77 -30.39
N LEU A 132 8.30 3.35 -29.22
CA LEU A 132 8.17 4.04 -27.95
C LEU A 132 9.50 3.97 -27.18
N ASP A 133 10.00 5.11 -26.75
CA ASP A 133 11.15 5.18 -25.86
C ASP A 133 10.76 4.64 -24.46
N LEU A 134 11.10 3.39 -24.20
CA LEU A 134 10.75 2.71 -22.93
C LEU A 134 11.57 3.22 -21.74
N SER A 135 12.66 3.95 -21.99
CA SER A 135 13.46 4.57 -20.93
C SER A 135 12.71 5.65 -20.15
N GLN A 136 11.67 6.23 -20.74
CA GLN A 136 10.83 7.27 -20.09
C GLN A 136 10.01 6.73 -18.90
N PHE A 137 9.85 5.41 -18.79
CA PHE A 137 9.10 4.76 -17.70
C PHE A 137 9.98 4.37 -16.51
N ASP A 138 11.20 4.85 -16.44
CA ASP A 138 12.09 4.78 -15.28
C ASP A 138 12.10 6.16 -14.61
N GLY A 139 11.10 6.40 -13.76
CA GLY A 139 10.88 7.72 -13.15
C GLY A 139 11.93 8.14 -12.13
N ASN A 140 12.58 7.17 -11.50
CA ASN A 140 13.59 7.39 -10.46
C ASN A 140 15.05 7.23 -10.97
N GLY A 141 15.23 6.75 -12.21
CA GLY A 141 16.55 6.58 -12.82
C GLY A 141 17.34 5.38 -12.30
N ASP A 142 16.69 4.35 -11.75
CA ASP A 142 17.35 3.20 -11.15
C ASP A 142 17.69 2.07 -12.13
N GLY A 143 17.28 2.22 -13.39
CA GLY A 143 17.51 1.27 -14.47
C GLY A 143 16.39 0.28 -14.68
N TYR A 144 15.25 0.48 -14.03
CA TYR A 144 14.06 -0.34 -14.21
C TYR A 144 12.87 0.48 -14.68
N ILE A 145 12.00 -0.14 -15.48
CA ILE A 145 10.66 0.37 -15.76
C ILE A 145 9.87 0.28 -14.44
N ASP A 146 9.28 1.38 -14.00
CA ASP A 146 8.61 1.49 -12.71
C ASP A 146 7.48 0.46 -12.57
N CYS A 147 6.58 0.40 -13.57
CA CYS A 147 5.56 -0.65 -13.68
C CYS A 147 5.00 -0.73 -15.09
N VAL A 148 4.67 -1.95 -15.53
CA VAL A 148 3.84 -2.20 -16.71
C VAL A 148 2.50 -2.77 -16.28
N TYR A 149 1.42 -2.02 -16.51
CA TYR A 149 0.06 -2.50 -16.36
C TYR A 149 -0.42 -3.12 -17.66
N LEU A 150 -0.93 -4.34 -17.61
CA LEU A 150 -1.51 -5.03 -18.73
C LEU A 150 -3.02 -5.19 -18.46
N HIS A 151 -3.80 -4.29 -19.06
CA HIS A 151 -5.24 -4.39 -19.09
C HIS A 151 -5.65 -5.36 -20.20
N PHE A 152 -6.21 -6.49 -19.84
CA PHE A 152 -6.46 -7.59 -20.78
C PHE A 152 -7.94 -7.73 -21.15
N ALA A 153 -8.21 -7.94 -22.44
CA ALA A 153 -9.55 -8.21 -22.93
C ALA A 153 -10.06 -9.59 -22.49
N GLY A 154 -11.35 -9.66 -22.22
CA GLY A 154 -12.07 -10.88 -21.87
C GLY A 154 -12.25 -11.08 -20.37
N PRO A 155 -13.02 -12.09 -19.97
CA PRO A 155 -13.50 -12.21 -18.60
C PRO A 155 -12.40 -12.50 -17.61
N ASP A 156 -12.57 -11.95 -16.41
CA ASP A 156 -11.87 -12.35 -15.21
C ASP A 156 -12.15 -13.83 -14.91
N ALA A 157 -11.11 -14.61 -14.65
CA ALA A 157 -11.22 -16.05 -14.37
C ALA A 157 -11.25 -16.36 -12.85
N GLY A 158 -11.20 -15.34 -12.00
CA GLY A 158 -11.31 -15.42 -10.56
C GLY A 158 -9.98 -15.58 -9.82
N TRP A 159 -10.03 -15.31 -8.54
CA TRP A 159 -8.89 -15.28 -7.64
C TRP A 159 -8.03 -16.54 -7.71
N GLY A 160 -6.72 -16.33 -7.85
CA GLY A 160 -5.74 -17.40 -7.96
C GLY A 160 -5.58 -18.01 -9.35
N SER A 161 -6.28 -17.48 -10.37
CA SER A 161 -6.04 -17.83 -11.79
C SER A 161 -4.98 -16.90 -12.40
N THR A 162 -4.47 -17.23 -13.58
CA THR A 162 -3.58 -16.34 -14.35
C THR A 162 -4.33 -15.06 -14.76
N TRP A 163 -5.59 -15.19 -15.16
CA TRP A 163 -6.42 -14.09 -15.66
C TRP A 163 -7.27 -13.48 -14.54
N TRP A 164 -6.57 -12.87 -13.60
CA TRP A 164 -7.09 -12.15 -12.44
C TRP A 164 -6.27 -10.87 -12.26
N SER A 165 -6.84 -9.82 -11.73
CA SER A 165 -6.09 -8.61 -11.39
C SER A 165 -5.10 -8.92 -10.28
N GLN A 166 -3.82 -8.71 -10.53
CA GLN A 166 -2.73 -9.04 -9.61
C GLN A 166 -1.44 -8.31 -9.99
N GLU A 167 -0.60 -8.06 -9.00
CA GLU A 167 0.78 -7.62 -9.17
C GLU A 167 1.75 -8.79 -8.98
N TRP A 168 2.90 -8.73 -9.62
CA TRP A 168 4.06 -9.54 -9.28
C TRP A 168 5.37 -8.84 -9.59
N THR A 169 6.36 -9.12 -8.75
CA THR A 169 7.73 -8.65 -8.93
C THR A 169 8.47 -9.59 -9.87
N VAL A 170 8.76 -9.11 -11.07
CA VAL A 170 9.33 -9.92 -12.16
C VAL A 170 10.62 -10.64 -11.75
N PRO A 171 11.63 -10.01 -11.12
CA PRO A 171 12.86 -10.71 -10.71
C PRO A 171 12.66 -11.83 -9.69
N GLN A 172 11.53 -11.89 -9.02
CA GLN A 172 11.24 -12.93 -8.02
C GLN A 172 10.47 -14.10 -8.63
N GLN A 173 9.71 -13.87 -9.69
CA GLN A 173 8.74 -14.84 -10.20
C GLN A 173 8.98 -15.26 -11.67
N ALA A 174 9.76 -14.47 -12.40
CA ALA A 174 10.08 -14.78 -13.80
C ALA A 174 11.44 -15.46 -13.95
N PRO A 175 11.65 -16.24 -15.03
CA PRO A 175 12.95 -16.85 -15.31
C PRO A 175 13.98 -15.81 -15.82
N PRO A 176 15.30 -16.12 -15.76
CA PRO A 176 16.38 -15.18 -16.11
C PRO A 176 16.23 -14.52 -17.47
N GLU A 177 15.79 -15.23 -18.48
CA GLU A 177 15.57 -14.74 -19.84
C GLU A 177 14.51 -13.62 -19.93
N VAL A 178 13.70 -13.45 -18.88
CA VAL A 178 12.71 -12.37 -18.75
C VAL A 178 13.27 -11.22 -17.91
N TYR A 179 13.71 -11.50 -16.68
CA TYR A 179 14.10 -10.41 -15.77
C TYR A 179 15.47 -9.80 -16.08
N GLU A 180 16.33 -10.48 -16.87
CA GLU A 180 17.60 -9.93 -17.38
C GLU A 180 17.43 -9.19 -18.71
N ARG A 181 16.26 -9.31 -19.35
CA ARG A 181 15.97 -8.62 -20.60
C ARG A 181 15.86 -7.12 -20.37
N SER A 182 16.25 -6.34 -21.36
CA SER A 182 16.18 -4.88 -21.30
C SER A 182 15.66 -4.29 -22.62
N TRP A 183 14.94 -3.17 -22.49
CA TRP A 183 14.40 -2.35 -23.56
C TRP A 183 14.87 -0.91 -23.31
N ASP A 184 15.48 -0.27 -24.28
CA ASP A 184 16.14 1.04 -24.13
C ASP A 184 17.05 1.14 -22.88
N GLY A 185 17.72 0.01 -22.54
CA GLY A 185 18.59 -0.10 -21.38
C GLY A 185 17.89 -0.21 -20.03
N LYS A 186 16.55 -0.37 -20.00
CA LYS A 186 15.77 -0.57 -18.78
C LYS A 186 15.25 -1.99 -18.70
N ARG A 187 15.18 -2.52 -17.49
CA ARG A 187 14.60 -3.84 -17.20
C ARG A 187 13.23 -3.71 -16.57
N LEU A 188 12.40 -4.74 -16.68
CA LEU A 188 11.11 -4.78 -16.03
C LEU A 188 11.26 -5.25 -14.56
N TRP A 189 10.70 -4.48 -13.61
CA TRP A 189 10.68 -4.87 -12.21
C TRP A 189 9.28 -5.30 -11.76
N ASN A 190 8.26 -4.45 -11.95
CA ASN A 190 6.89 -4.76 -11.57
C ASN A 190 6.01 -4.92 -12.80
N ALA A 191 5.10 -5.87 -12.73
CA ALA A 191 4.09 -6.13 -13.72
C ALA A 191 2.74 -6.34 -13.04
N CYS A 192 1.69 -5.72 -13.57
CA CYS A 192 0.33 -5.88 -13.08
C CYS A 192 -0.57 -6.36 -14.20
N LEU A 193 -1.42 -7.35 -13.92
CA LEU A 193 -2.58 -7.66 -14.73
C LEU A 193 -3.79 -6.93 -14.20
N LEU A 194 -4.61 -6.41 -15.11
CA LEU A 194 -5.87 -5.75 -14.80
C LEU A 194 -6.95 -6.39 -15.65
N ALA A 195 -7.96 -6.94 -15.00
CA ALA A 195 -9.11 -7.50 -15.69
C ALA A 195 -9.98 -6.40 -16.27
N ASP A 196 -10.52 -6.65 -17.48
CA ASP A 196 -11.60 -5.87 -18.06
C ASP A 196 -12.90 -6.16 -17.27
N ASN A 197 -13.13 -5.34 -16.26
CA ASN A 197 -14.36 -5.38 -15.48
C ASN A 197 -15.22 -4.19 -15.87
N SER A 198 -16.36 -4.46 -16.48
CA SER A 198 -17.35 -3.45 -16.91
C SER A 198 -17.96 -2.59 -15.79
N ALA A 199 -17.58 -2.83 -14.53
CA ALA A 199 -17.92 -1.97 -13.41
C ALA A 199 -16.75 -0.99 -13.18
N ALA A 200 -16.82 0.19 -13.77
CA ALA A 200 -15.78 1.22 -13.77
C ALA A 200 -15.15 1.51 -12.38
N ASP A 201 -15.97 1.55 -11.35
CA ASP A 201 -15.49 1.85 -9.99
C ASP A 201 -14.61 0.74 -9.38
N MET A 202 -14.91 -0.53 -9.69
CA MET A 202 -14.11 -1.66 -9.19
C MET A 202 -12.76 -1.79 -9.90
N ALA A 203 -12.71 -1.47 -11.18
CA ALA A 203 -11.46 -1.53 -11.94
C ALA A 203 -10.43 -0.53 -11.40
N THR A 204 -10.84 0.69 -11.08
CA THR A 204 -9.93 1.72 -10.55
C THR A 204 -9.45 1.39 -9.15
N SER A 205 -10.33 0.94 -8.24
CA SER A 205 -9.90 0.58 -6.88
C SER A 205 -8.95 -0.62 -6.86
N THR A 206 -9.13 -1.56 -7.80
CA THR A 206 -8.20 -2.69 -7.97
C THR A 206 -6.85 -2.23 -8.53
N LEU A 207 -6.85 -1.38 -9.57
CA LEU A 207 -5.61 -0.77 -10.08
C LEU A 207 -4.83 -0.05 -8.98
N ILE A 208 -5.53 0.70 -8.14
CA ILE A 208 -4.94 1.41 -7.00
C ILE A 208 -4.37 0.43 -5.97
N HIS A 209 -5.08 -0.65 -5.66
CA HIS A 209 -4.61 -1.71 -4.75
C HIS A 209 -3.35 -2.39 -5.29
N GLU A 210 -3.35 -2.84 -6.55
CA GLU A 210 -2.17 -3.47 -7.17
C GLU A 210 -0.98 -2.52 -7.22
N THR A 211 -1.22 -1.21 -7.37
CA THR A 211 -0.16 -0.21 -7.26
C THR A 211 0.37 -0.09 -5.81
N GLY A 212 -0.45 -0.35 -4.81
CA GLY A 212 0.01 -0.50 -3.43
C GLY A 212 1.08 -1.58 -3.30
N HIS A 213 0.91 -2.73 -3.98
CA HIS A 213 1.93 -3.78 -4.05
C HIS A 213 3.18 -3.32 -4.80
N VAL A 214 3.03 -2.60 -5.91
CA VAL A 214 4.15 -1.99 -6.64
C VAL A 214 4.98 -1.09 -5.73
N LEU A 215 4.35 -0.38 -4.80
CA LEU A 215 5.01 0.45 -3.80
C LEU A 215 5.57 -0.35 -2.60
N GLY A 216 5.37 -1.67 -2.57
CA GLY A 216 5.89 -2.57 -1.55
C GLY A 216 4.95 -2.84 -0.37
N LEU A 217 3.67 -2.50 -0.48
CA LEU A 217 2.69 -2.79 0.56
C LEU A 217 2.18 -4.23 0.46
N PRO A 218 2.12 -4.99 1.56
CA PRO A 218 1.53 -6.32 1.57
C PRO A 218 0.01 -6.25 1.71
N ASP A 219 -0.67 -7.33 1.32
CA ASP A 219 -2.07 -7.52 1.66
C ASP A 219 -2.31 -7.57 3.16
N LEU A 220 -3.38 -6.92 3.60
CA LEU A 220 -3.80 -6.91 4.99
C LEU A 220 -4.99 -7.82 5.28
N TYR A 221 -5.54 -8.49 4.26
CA TYR A 221 -6.57 -9.50 4.44
C TYR A 221 -5.99 -10.91 4.54
N SER A 222 -6.73 -11.82 5.17
CA SER A 222 -6.30 -13.21 5.32
C SER A 222 -6.62 -14.03 4.07
N TYR A 223 -5.64 -14.75 3.53
CA TYR A 223 -5.84 -15.72 2.45
C TYR A 223 -6.59 -16.98 2.90
N ARG A 224 -6.78 -17.16 4.21
CA ARG A 224 -7.47 -18.32 4.81
C ARG A 224 -8.97 -18.10 5.01
N ARG A 225 -9.57 -17.12 4.35
CA ARG A 225 -11.01 -16.80 4.42
C ARG A 225 -11.95 -17.98 4.15
N SER A 226 -11.49 -19.04 3.48
CA SER A 226 -12.31 -20.21 3.14
C SER A 226 -12.42 -21.25 4.25
N THR A 227 -11.59 -21.18 5.25
CA THR A 227 -11.69 -22.04 6.43
C THR A 227 -12.30 -21.20 7.55
N LEU A 228 -13.60 -21.16 7.63
CA LEU A 228 -14.51 -20.70 8.67
C LEU A 228 -13.93 -20.60 10.10
N ASP A 229 -12.72 -20.16 10.21
CA ASP A 229 -12.22 -19.66 11.47
C ASP A 229 -12.87 -18.30 11.68
N VAL A 230 -13.79 -18.22 12.59
CA VAL A 230 -14.44 -16.99 13.05
C VAL A 230 -13.44 -15.94 13.53
N SER A 231 -12.19 -16.34 13.67
CA SER A 231 -11.02 -15.47 13.87
C SER A 231 -10.39 -14.93 12.58
N GLY A 232 -10.86 -15.31 11.38
CA GLY A 232 -10.41 -14.84 10.07
C GLY A 232 -10.80 -13.38 9.80
N ARG A 233 -10.61 -12.52 10.79
CA ARG A 233 -10.79 -11.09 10.66
C ARG A 233 -9.64 -10.53 9.81
N SER A 234 -10.00 -9.80 8.81
CA SER A 234 -9.14 -8.88 8.12
C SER A 234 -8.53 -7.91 9.12
N GLY A 235 -7.22 -7.74 9.13
CA GLY A 235 -6.53 -6.99 10.18
C GLY A 235 -7.00 -5.55 10.33
N CYS A 236 -7.40 -4.91 9.24
CA CYS A 236 -7.85 -3.52 9.22
C CYS A 236 -9.35 -3.32 9.02
N LEU A 237 -10.13 -4.38 8.91
CA LEU A 237 -11.61 -4.37 8.85
C LEU A 237 -12.18 -3.39 7.80
N THR A 238 -11.61 -3.35 6.59
CA THR A 238 -12.02 -2.44 5.52
C THR A 238 -11.59 -0.97 5.67
N PHE A 239 -10.80 -0.64 6.67
CA PHE A 239 -10.27 0.72 6.87
C PHE A 239 -8.90 0.94 6.22
N ASP A 240 -8.53 0.09 5.29
CA ASP A 240 -7.27 0.20 4.57
C ASP A 240 -7.40 -0.31 3.14
N LEU A 241 -6.74 0.38 2.22
CA LEU A 241 -6.69 0.01 0.81
C LEU A 241 -6.25 -1.44 0.62
N MET A 242 -5.22 -1.88 1.35
CA MET A 242 -4.63 -3.22 1.20
C MET A 242 -5.44 -4.31 1.90
N ASP A 243 -6.53 -3.96 2.57
CA ASP A 243 -7.44 -4.94 3.19
C ASP A 243 -8.66 -5.25 2.31
N ASN A 244 -9.22 -4.26 1.63
CA ASN A 244 -10.46 -4.46 0.88
C ASN A 244 -10.59 -3.59 -0.37
N ASN A 245 -9.50 -3.18 -0.99
CA ASN A 245 -9.46 -2.28 -2.17
C ASN A 245 -10.28 -1.00 -1.93
N ALA A 246 -10.25 -0.49 -0.70
CA ALA A 246 -11.14 0.58 -0.31
C ALA A 246 -10.53 1.49 0.75
N GLY A 247 -10.87 2.76 0.71
CA GLY A 247 -10.36 3.76 1.64
C GLY A 247 -8.98 4.26 1.29
N ASP A 248 -8.31 4.75 2.31
CA ASP A 248 -6.94 5.23 2.23
C ASP A 248 -6.00 4.22 2.89
N THR A 249 -4.72 4.38 2.69
CA THR A 249 -3.68 3.60 3.36
C THR A 249 -3.51 4.09 4.80
N ASN A 250 -3.29 3.18 5.74
CA ASN A 250 -3.09 3.49 7.15
C ASN A 250 -1.81 4.33 7.39
N ALA A 251 -1.74 5.00 8.54
CA ALA A 251 -0.63 5.90 8.85
C ALA A 251 0.72 5.20 8.98
N PHE A 252 0.76 3.93 9.40
CA PHE A 252 2.01 3.15 9.43
C PHE A 252 2.59 2.96 8.04
N PHE A 253 1.78 2.56 7.06
CA PHE A 253 2.25 2.41 5.69
C PHE A 253 2.62 3.74 5.06
N LYS A 254 1.85 4.81 5.28
CA LYS A 254 2.23 6.15 4.84
C LYS A 254 3.57 6.60 5.43
N TRP A 255 3.81 6.26 6.69
CA TRP A 255 5.11 6.51 7.32
C TRP A 255 6.23 5.67 6.69
N MET A 256 5.98 4.38 6.43
CA MET A 256 6.90 3.48 5.73
C MET A 256 7.26 3.98 4.34
N LEU A 257 6.28 4.47 3.58
CA LEU A 257 6.46 5.00 2.22
C LEU A 257 7.13 6.39 2.21
N GLY A 258 7.31 7.02 3.38
CA GLY A 258 7.93 8.33 3.47
C GLY A 258 6.98 9.50 3.21
N TRP A 259 5.68 9.29 3.28
CA TRP A 259 4.67 10.32 3.02
C TRP A 259 4.31 11.16 4.25
N VAL A 260 4.63 10.69 5.45
CA VAL A 260 4.36 11.39 6.70
C VAL A 260 5.58 12.20 7.12
N ASP A 261 5.37 13.48 7.37
CA ASP A 261 6.41 14.34 7.96
C ASP A 261 6.73 13.89 9.39
N GLU A 262 8.01 13.66 9.69
CA GLU A 262 8.48 13.23 11.01
C GLU A 262 8.07 14.17 12.15
N SER A 263 7.91 15.46 11.87
CA SER A 263 7.43 16.41 12.88
C SER A 263 5.98 16.16 13.31
N LYS A 264 5.23 15.38 12.51
CA LYS A 264 3.84 14.99 12.77
C LYS A 264 3.74 13.62 13.47
N VAL A 265 4.85 12.92 13.63
CA VAL A 265 4.92 11.64 14.35
C VAL A 265 5.27 11.90 15.81
N VAL A 266 4.38 11.50 16.71
CA VAL A 266 4.62 11.54 18.13
C VAL A 266 4.89 10.14 18.64
N ARG A 267 6.03 9.91 19.25
CA ARG A 267 6.39 8.63 19.86
C ARG A 267 6.29 8.76 21.36
N VAL A 268 5.64 7.81 21.98
CA VAL A 268 5.46 7.73 23.42
C VAL A 268 5.95 6.37 23.89
N VAL A 269 6.89 6.36 24.83
CA VAL A 269 7.38 5.14 25.46
C VAL A 269 7.05 5.16 26.94
N ALA A 270 6.35 4.12 27.40
CA ALA A 270 6.01 3.95 28.80
C ALA A 270 7.20 3.39 29.58
N ASN A 271 7.57 4.04 30.66
CA ASN A 271 8.66 3.70 31.57
C ASN A 271 8.13 3.37 32.97
N ALA A 272 9.01 2.92 33.85
CA ALA A 272 8.65 2.59 35.24
C ALA A 272 8.25 3.85 36.06
N ASP A 273 8.70 5.02 35.67
CA ASP A 273 8.55 6.30 36.38
C ASP A 273 7.78 7.37 35.59
N GLY A 274 7.24 7.00 34.39
CA GLY A 274 6.47 7.92 33.58
C GLY A 274 6.46 7.55 32.10
N ILE A 275 6.55 8.57 31.25
CA ILE A 275 6.60 8.41 29.80
C ILE A 275 7.70 9.28 29.18
N ASP A 276 8.33 8.78 28.15
CA ASP A 276 9.17 9.55 27.25
C ASP A 276 8.40 9.89 25.97
N VAL A 277 8.31 11.17 25.66
CA VAL A 277 7.63 11.68 24.46
C VAL A 277 8.67 12.26 23.51
N GLN A 278 8.71 11.73 22.30
CA GLN A 278 9.58 12.24 21.23
C GLN A 278 8.72 12.89 20.14
N ARG A 279 9.08 14.13 19.78
CA ARG A 279 8.47 14.90 18.67
C ARG A 279 9.59 15.64 17.94
N GLY A 280 9.65 15.52 16.61
CA GLY A 280 10.67 16.21 15.82
C GLY A 280 12.11 15.89 16.24
N GLY A 281 12.38 14.66 16.68
CA GLY A 281 13.70 14.22 17.14
C GLY A 281 14.08 14.66 18.56
N VAL A 282 13.23 15.39 19.27
CA VAL A 282 13.47 15.82 20.67
C VAL A 282 12.67 14.93 21.60
N THR A 283 13.36 14.28 22.54
CA THR A 283 12.73 13.46 23.60
C THR A 283 12.65 14.24 24.89
N GLN A 284 11.47 14.20 25.53
CA GLN A 284 11.20 14.81 26.83
C GLN A 284 10.55 13.77 27.75
N HIS A 285 11.09 13.65 28.96
CA HIS A 285 10.51 12.79 29.99
C HIS A 285 9.41 13.51 30.77
N TYR A 286 8.34 12.79 31.07
CA TYR A 286 7.21 13.24 31.90
C TYR A 286 6.92 12.17 32.94
N ASP A 287 6.84 12.58 34.20
CA ASP A 287 6.44 11.69 35.28
C ASP A 287 4.95 11.27 35.13
N GLU A 288 4.55 10.22 35.84
CA GLU A 288 3.20 9.67 35.75
C GLU A 288 2.09 10.70 36.07
N HIS A 289 2.38 11.77 36.84
CA HIS A 289 1.40 12.81 37.17
C HIS A 289 1.14 13.79 36.01
N SER A 290 2.07 13.85 35.06
CA SER A 290 2.02 14.78 33.92
C SER A 290 1.43 14.15 32.65
N VAL A 291 1.20 12.81 32.63
CA VAL A 291 0.75 12.06 31.44
C VAL A 291 -0.57 12.61 30.90
N ASP A 292 -1.56 12.85 31.76
CA ASP A 292 -2.87 13.35 31.34
C ASP A 292 -2.76 14.73 30.65
N GLN A 293 -1.83 15.59 31.10
CA GLN A 293 -1.62 16.92 30.49
C GLN A 293 -0.98 16.78 29.11
N VAL A 294 -0.03 15.86 28.93
CA VAL A 294 0.64 15.63 27.65
C VAL A 294 -0.35 15.07 26.64
N LEU A 295 -1.11 14.06 27.02
CA LEU A 295 -2.09 13.42 26.11
C LEU A 295 -3.23 14.39 25.74
N SER A 296 -3.68 15.22 26.69
CA SER A 296 -4.71 16.23 26.43
C SER A 296 -4.26 17.36 25.50
N ALA A 297 -2.95 17.54 25.30
CA ALA A 297 -2.41 18.53 24.37
C ALA A 297 -2.53 18.10 22.90
N PHE A 298 -2.80 16.81 22.62
CA PHE A 298 -3.03 16.35 21.27
C PHE A 298 -4.48 16.57 20.84
N THR A 299 -4.67 17.27 19.75
CA THR A 299 -5.99 17.49 19.15
C THR A 299 -6.17 16.67 17.90
N GLY A 300 -7.42 16.31 17.57
CA GLY A 300 -7.72 15.61 16.33
C GLY A 300 -7.30 16.39 15.07
N SER A 301 -7.25 17.73 15.13
CA SER A 301 -6.76 18.54 14.02
C SER A 301 -5.26 18.41 13.82
N ASP A 302 -4.48 18.33 14.89
CA ASP A 302 -3.02 18.13 14.79
C ASP A 302 -2.67 16.79 14.17
N LEU A 303 -3.47 15.77 14.49
CA LEU A 303 -3.28 14.40 13.95
C LEU A 303 -3.82 14.22 12.54
N ALA A 304 -4.83 15.02 12.13
CA ALA A 304 -5.46 14.90 10.82
C ALA A 304 -4.67 15.58 9.68
N GLU A 305 -3.76 16.48 10.01
CA GLU A 305 -2.95 17.17 9.01
C GLU A 305 -1.74 16.30 8.59
N CYS A 306 -1.61 16.06 7.28
CA CYS A 306 -0.48 15.31 6.72
C CYS A 306 -0.28 13.92 7.35
N GLY A 307 -1.36 13.24 7.77
CA GLY A 307 -1.30 11.88 8.30
C GLY A 307 -0.60 11.76 9.66
N GLY A 308 -0.62 12.79 10.49
CA GLY A 308 -0.05 12.74 11.82
C GLY A 308 -0.65 11.61 12.67
N PHE A 309 0.15 11.00 13.53
CA PHE A 309 -0.27 9.92 14.42
C PHE A 309 0.57 9.87 15.70
N ILE A 310 0.05 9.14 16.69
CA ILE A 310 0.76 8.84 17.93
C ILE A 310 1.14 7.35 17.90
N ALA A 311 2.41 7.02 18.09
CA ALA A 311 2.91 5.68 18.31
C ALA A 311 3.24 5.49 19.78
N VAL A 312 2.75 4.40 20.40
CA VAL A 312 2.93 4.11 21.82
C VAL A 312 3.53 2.72 22.00
N SER A 313 4.58 2.60 22.79
CA SER A 313 5.25 1.33 23.10
C SER A 313 5.72 1.30 24.56
N ASP A 314 6.04 0.11 25.03
CA ASP A 314 6.80 -0.14 26.27
C ASP A 314 8.29 -0.43 26.00
N SER A 315 8.72 -0.27 24.74
CA SER A 315 10.09 -0.51 24.30
C SER A 315 10.74 0.76 23.77
N ASP A 316 11.94 1.06 24.25
CA ASP A 316 12.79 2.15 23.76
C ASP A 316 13.18 2.02 22.28
N ASP A 317 13.01 0.84 21.68
CA ASP A 317 13.25 0.65 20.26
C ASP A 317 12.40 1.60 19.40
N LEU A 318 11.21 2.01 19.87
CA LEU A 318 10.37 2.99 19.18
C LEU A 318 11.05 4.37 19.04
N LEU A 319 11.85 4.77 20.01
CA LEU A 319 12.58 6.06 20.00
C LEU A 319 13.89 5.99 19.21
N ASP A 320 14.39 4.79 18.94
CA ASP A 320 15.60 4.58 18.16
C ASP A 320 15.34 4.85 16.66
N PRO A 321 15.98 5.84 16.04
CA PRO A 321 15.77 6.15 14.63
C PRO A 321 16.02 4.97 13.68
N ALA A 322 16.91 4.04 14.08
CA ALA A 322 17.25 2.88 13.26
C ALA A 322 16.26 1.71 13.39
N LYS A 323 15.50 1.68 14.47
CA LYS A 323 14.62 0.54 14.80
C LYS A 323 13.15 0.87 14.82
N GLY A 324 12.78 2.13 15.07
CA GLY A 324 11.41 2.53 15.39
C GLY A 324 10.37 2.08 14.36
N LEU A 325 10.70 2.16 13.06
CA LEU A 325 9.84 1.67 11.98
C LEU A 325 9.61 0.15 12.00
N PHE A 326 10.59 -0.61 12.51
CA PHE A 326 10.57 -2.08 12.55
C PHE A 326 10.40 -2.59 13.98
N SER A 327 9.74 -1.81 14.83
CA SER A 327 9.42 -2.20 16.20
C SER A 327 7.95 -2.59 16.34
N SER A 328 7.54 -2.95 17.54
CA SER A 328 6.15 -3.21 17.90
C SER A 328 5.60 -2.03 18.71
N PHE A 329 4.44 -1.53 18.32
CA PHE A 329 3.81 -0.38 18.97
C PHE A 329 2.31 -0.35 18.69
N TYR A 330 1.57 0.42 19.48
CA TYR A 330 0.22 0.83 19.17
C TYR A 330 0.25 2.15 18.42
N LEU A 331 -0.55 2.27 17.37
CA LEU A 331 -0.64 3.45 16.53
C LEU A 331 -2.05 4.04 16.65
N LEU A 332 -2.14 5.27 17.11
CA LEU A 332 -3.38 6.04 17.16
C LEU A 332 -3.40 7.07 16.05
N GLN A 333 -4.30 6.90 15.09
CA GLN A 333 -4.53 7.85 13.99
C GLN A 333 -5.93 8.43 14.07
N TYR A 334 -6.10 9.63 13.51
CA TYR A 334 -7.41 10.25 13.35
C TYR A 334 -7.77 10.29 11.86
N ASP A 335 -8.84 9.59 11.49
CA ASP A 335 -9.36 9.62 10.13
C ASP A 335 -10.55 10.55 10.01
N ARG A 336 -10.56 11.32 8.93
CA ARG A 336 -11.70 12.16 8.55
C ARG A 336 -12.46 11.50 7.42
N TYR A 337 -13.77 11.65 7.41
CA TYR A 337 -14.57 11.39 6.22
C TYR A 337 -14.26 12.49 5.20
N ALA A 338 -13.09 12.39 4.56
CA ALA A 338 -12.57 13.32 3.58
C ALA A 338 -11.48 12.64 2.73
N GLY A 339 -11.20 13.17 1.56
CA GLY A 339 -10.20 12.60 0.67
C GLY A 339 -10.49 11.13 0.34
N ASN A 340 -9.48 10.28 0.34
CA ASN A 340 -9.63 8.86 0.02
C ASN A 340 -10.47 8.07 1.03
N GLN A 341 -10.73 8.61 2.22
CA GLN A 341 -11.65 8.02 3.21
C GLN A 341 -13.12 8.42 3.00
N SER A 342 -13.45 9.20 1.97
CA SER A 342 -14.82 9.57 1.63
C SER A 342 -15.55 8.43 0.90
N LEU A 343 -15.65 7.28 1.57
CA LEU A 343 -16.27 6.10 1.01
C LEU A 343 -17.65 5.86 1.55
N VAL A 344 -18.53 5.48 0.63
CA VAL A 344 -19.83 4.90 0.95
C VAL A 344 -19.78 3.41 0.58
N TYR A 345 -19.84 2.56 1.58
CA TYR A 345 -19.97 1.12 1.36
C TYR A 345 -21.42 0.73 1.12
N LYS A 346 -21.62 -0.16 0.17
CA LYS A 346 -22.92 -0.82 0.00
C LYS A 346 -22.90 -2.19 0.65
N ARG A 347 -23.77 -2.38 1.64
CA ARG A 347 -23.95 -3.66 2.29
C ARG A 347 -25.42 -4.00 2.46
N GLY A 348 -25.83 -5.17 1.93
CA GLY A 348 -27.23 -5.56 1.98
C GLY A 348 -28.19 -4.52 1.34
N GLY A 349 -27.71 -3.72 0.39
CA GLY A 349 -28.46 -2.64 -0.24
C GLY A 349 -28.53 -1.33 0.55
N GLN A 350 -27.83 -1.24 1.67
CA GLN A 350 -27.71 0.00 2.47
C GLN A 350 -26.34 0.63 2.30
N ASP A 351 -26.31 1.94 2.28
CA ASP A 351 -25.08 2.74 2.23
C ASP A 351 -24.54 2.96 3.64
N PHE A 352 -23.24 2.74 3.82
CA PHE A 352 -22.51 3.00 5.05
C PHE A 352 -21.33 3.93 4.74
N GLU A 353 -21.28 5.03 5.46
CA GLU A 353 -20.13 5.94 5.43
C GLU A 353 -19.08 5.50 6.45
N LEU A 354 -17.80 5.61 6.10
CA LEU A 354 -16.72 5.46 7.08
C LEU A 354 -16.75 6.64 8.04
N PRO A 355 -17.04 6.46 9.33
CA PRO A 355 -17.13 7.57 10.25
C PRO A 355 -15.76 8.19 10.50
N SER A 356 -15.73 9.53 10.65
CA SER A 356 -14.54 10.19 11.20
C SER A 356 -14.34 9.77 12.66
N GLY A 357 -13.08 9.57 13.05
CA GLY A 357 -12.76 9.20 14.43
C GLY A 357 -11.32 8.70 14.59
N PHE A 358 -10.98 8.42 15.82
CA PHE A 358 -9.71 7.79 16.15
C PHE A 358 -9.78 6.30 15.88
N ARG A 359 -8.68 5.76 15.32
CA ARG A 359 -8.44 4.33 15.15
C ARG A 359 -7.16 3.95 15.83
N LEU A 360 -7.23 2.91 16.62
CA LEU A 360 -6.09 2.34 17.31
C LEU A 360 -5.69 1.04 16.59
N PHE A 361 -4.47 1.00 16.07
CA PHE A 361 -3.89 -0.19 15.47
C PHE A 361 -2.79 -0.75 16.37
N ARG A 362 -2.67 -2.06 16.41
CA ARG A 362 -1.47 -2.73 16.87
C ARG A 362 -0.58 -3.00 15.66
N VAL A 363 0.64 -2.52 15.69
CA VAL A 363 1.65 -2.73 14.65
C VAL A 363 2.76 -3.63 15.19
N GLN A 364 3.11 -4.66 14.45
CA GLN A 364 4.17 -5.61 14.76
C GLN A 364 5.13 -5.70 13.57
N ALA A 365 5.91 -4.66 13.36
CA ALA A 365 6.72 -4.47 12.16
C ALA A 365 8.12 -5.09 12.26
N ALA A 366 8.38 -5.94 13.26
CA ALA A 366 9.64 -6.66 13.33
C ALA A 366 9.91 -7.45 12.05
N LEU A 367 11.15 -7.38 11.56
CA LEU A 367 11.56 -8.12 10.39
C LEU A 367 11.89 -9.57 10.72
N SER A 368 11.76 -10.44 9.71
CA SER A 368 12.22 -11.83 9.75
C SER A 368 13.73 -11.88 10.05
N ALA A 369 14.23 -13.02 10.48
CA ALA A 369 15.68 -13.21 10.71
C ALA A 369 16.53 -13.01 9.44
N ALA A 370 15.92 -13.16 8.27
CA ALA A 370 16.55 -12.89 6.98
C ALA A 370 16.56 -11.38 6.64
N GLY A 371 15.67 -10.61 7.26
CA GLY A 371 15.49 -9.18 6.97
C GLY A 371 14.85 -8.90 5.61
N ASP A 372 14.26 -9.91 5.01
CA ASP A 372 13.68 -9.89 3.67
C ASP A 372 12.16 -9.75 3.69
N ASP A 373 11.54 -9.85 4.85
CA ASP A 373 10.09 -9.71 5.01
C ASP A 373 9.76 -9.35 6.47
N TYR A 374 8.51 -8.98 6.74
CA TYR A 374 8.01 -8.88 8.11
C TYR A 374 7.92 -10.27 8.77
N LEU A 375 8.21 -10.30 10.05
CA LEU A 375 8.06 -11.53 10.85
C LEU A 375 6.60 -11.99 10.91
N TYR A 376 5.69 -11.05 10.95
CA TYR A 376 4.25 -11.27 10.99
C TYR A 376 3.58 -10.73 9.73
N GLN A 377 2.66 -11.50 9.17
CA GLN A 377 1.92 -11.14 7.95
C GLN A 377 0.42 -11.34 8.17
N ASN A 378 -0.39 -10.44 7.66
CA ASN A 378 -1.85 -10.55 7.76
C ASN A 378 -2.40 -11.72 6.93
N THR A 379 -1.78 -12.00 5.78
CA THR A 379 -2.22 -13.04 4.83
C THR A 379 -2.23 -14.44 5.42
N SER A 380 -1.30 -14.75 6.32
CA SER A 380 -1.13 -16.08 6.94
C SER A 380 -1.20 -16.05 8.47
N GLY A 381 -1.20 -14.87 9.07
CA GLY A 381 -1.14 -14.68 10.51
C GLY A 381 -2.44 -15.10 11.21
N ALA A 382 -2.30 -15.74 12.38
CA ALA A 382 -3.40 -15.88 13.33
C ALA A 382 -3.65 -14.54 14.03
N PRO A 383 -4.83 -14.31 14.61
CA PRO A 383 -5.07 -13.17 15.49
C PRO A 383 -3.96 -13.03 16.53
N GLY A 384 -3.45 -11.82 16.68
CA GLY A 384 -2.31 -11.57 17.55
C GLY A 384 -0.92 -11.71 16.90
N ASN A 385 -0.84 -12.30 15.72
CA ASN A 385 0.41 -12.47 14.94
C ASN A 385 0.27 -11.84 13.54
N GLN A 386 -0.38 -10.70 13.45
CA GLN A 386 -0.54 -9.92 12.23
C GLN A 386 0.43 -8.73 12.24
N LEU A 387 0.84 -8.30 11.05
CA LEU A 387 1.68 -7.11 10.88
C LEU A 387 0.98 -5.87 11.45
N ILE A 388 -0.28 -5.69 11.07
CA ILE A 388 -1.13 -4.61 11.54
C ILE A 388 -2.54 -5.14 11.82
N GLU A 389 -3.11 -4.72 12.94
CA GLU A 389 -4.42 -5.15 13.39
C GLU A 389 -5.14 -3.99 14.05
N LEU A 390 -6.37 -3.73 13.60
CA LEU A 390 -7.24 -2.75 14.26
C LEU A 390 -7.64 -3.29 15.62
N VAL A 391 -7.38 -2.54 16.68
CA VAL A 391 -7.78 -2.87 18.04
C VAL A 391 -9.27 -2.57 18.21
N ASP A 392 -10.07 -3.62 18.32
CA ASP A 392 -11.49 -3.52 18.59
C ASP A 392 -11.72 -3.73 20.09
N PRO A 393 -12.17 -2.73 20.85
CA PRO A 393 -12.38 -2.83 22.28
C PRO A 393 -13.50 -3.80 22.67
N ASP A 394 -14.40 -4.11 21.72
CA ASP A 394 -15.55 -5.01 21.96
C ASP A 394 -15.29 -6.44 21.47
N MET A 395 -14.04 -6.80 21.18
CA MET A 395 -13.62 -8.13 20.76
C MET A 395 -13.82 -9.16 21.87
N ASP A 396 -15.07 -9.48 22.18
CA ASP A 396 -15.34 -10.75 22.82
C ASP A 396 -15.51 -11.85 21.75
N ALA A 397 -15.05 -13.06 22.08
CA ALA A 397 -15.10 -14.22 21.19
C ALA A 397 -16.53 -14.67 20.81
N THR A 398 -17.56 -13.97 21.25
CA THR A 398 -18.97 -14.32 21.06
C THR A 398 -19.60 -13.60 19.86
N HIS A 399 -18.98 -12.56 19.30
CA HIS A 399 -19.49 -11.86 18.12
C HIS A 399 -18.98 -12.52 16.83
N SER A 400 -19.27 -13.81 16.70
CA SER A 400 -18.92 -14.63 15.53
C SER A 400 -19.77 -14.37 14.28
N GLU A 401 -20.67 -13.41 14.34
CA GLU A 401 -21.47 -13.04 13.17
C GLU A 401 -20.65 -12.14 12.28
N GLY A 402 -19.94 -12.78 11.36
CA GLY A 402 -19.07 -12.22 10.34
C GLY A 402 -19.65 -11.05 9.58
N ILE A 403 -19.63 -9.89 10.18
CA ILE A 403 -20.15 -8.72 9.53
C ILE A 403 -19.62 -7.45 10.19
N GLY A 404 -18.74 -6.76 9.46
CA GLY A 404 -18.44 -5.35 9.56
C GLY A 404 -19.09 -4.59 10.68
N TYR A 405 -18.44 -4.58 11.81
CA TYR A 405 -18.58 -3.45 12.69
C TYR A 405 -17.89 -2.27 11.99
N ALA A 406 -18.61 -1.19 11.80
CA ALA A 406 -17.94 0.08 11.94
C ALA A 406 -17.37 0.03 13.37
N PRO A 407 -16.05 -0.01 13.60
CA PRO A 407 -15.53 0.11 14.94
C PRO A 407 -16.16 1.37 15.51
N ALA A 408 -16.74 1.27 16.68
CA ALA A 408 -17.27 2.42 17.35
C ALA A 408 -16.15 3.45 17.36
N ALA A 409 -16.36 4.58 16.69
CA ALA A 409 -15.45 5.69 16.81
C ALA A 409 -15.22 5.84 18.30
N ILE A 410 -13.95 5.86 18.74
CA ILE A 410 -13.66 6.11 20.14
C ILE A 410 -14.14 7.53 20.39
N THR A 411 -15.43 7.69 20.67
CA THR A 411 -16.10 8.97 20.85
C THR A 411 -16.05 9.45 22.30
N GLY A 412 -15.25 8.76 23.11
CA GLY A 412 -15.02 9.16 24.48
C GLY A 412 -13.58 8.90 24.87
N VAL A 413 -12.94 9.87 25.47
CA VAL A 413 -11.72 9.68 26.25
C VAL A 413 -12.11 8.77 27.44
N GLY A 414 -12.22 7.49 27.14
CA GLY A 414 -12.20 6.49 28.18
C GLY A 414 -10.79 6.52 28.76
N ARG A 415 -10.67 6.66 30.04
CA ARG A 415 -9.39 6.58 30.74
C ARG A 415 -8.72 5.27 30.33
N LEU A 416 -7.53 5.39 29.74
CA LEU A 416 -6.59 4.29 29.58
C LEU A 416 -6.22 3.77 30.98
#